data_8ea25ffd460d6fa48c56712b0caeefca
#
_entry.id   8ea25ffd460d6fa48c56712b0caeefca
#
_cell.length_a   1.000
_cell.length_b   1.000
_cell.length_c   1.000
_cell.angle_alpha   90.00
_cell.angle_beta   90.00
_cell.angle_gamma   90.00
#
_symmetry.space_group_name_H-M   'P 1'
#
loop_
_entity.id
_entity.type
_entity.pdbx_description
1 polymer ?
#
loop_
_entity_poly.entity_id
_entity_poly.type
_entity_poly.pdbx_seq_one_letter_code
_entity_poly.pdbx_strand_id
1 'polypeptide(L)'
;PDFNVLTDPSAVEDVEHAPLAIGLLLVAILPPILGLVEIPISALAAALLMVVTGCISMPSLRRAVDWKVLALIIGTIPLGLALDQQGVAAAVADGILHAVSGFGSIAVLTALFLLAAFVAMLSTNAAAAVIVAPVAFQAAAGGGIEPRLAVLAVAYGCSCAFMLPFAQWNLLVMSPGGYQAGDYLKVGLGQSLVMAVTAIAVLALL
;
A
#
# COMPACT_ATOMS: atom_id res chain seq x y z
N PRO A 1 -12.46 36.46 0.70
CA PRO A 1 -12.96 35.08 0.72
C PRO A 1 -12.63 34.47 -0.63
N ASP A 2 -11.41 33.96 -0.76
CA ASP A 2 -10.90 33.41 -2.01
C ASP A 2 -11.19 31.91 -2.00
N PHE A 3 -12.35 31.55 -2.55
CA PHE A 3 -12.60 30.18 -2.97
C PHE A 3 -11.76 29.93 -4.23
N ASN A 4 -10.62 29.30 -4.11
CA ASN A 4 -9.93 28.69 -5.23
C ASN A 4 -10.77 27.51 -5.70
N VAL A 5 -11.52 27.70 -6.79
CA VAL A 5 -12.17 26.61 -7.49
C VAL A 5 -11.06 25.77 -8.12
N LEU A 6 -10.73 24.66 -7.49
CA LEU A 6 -9.71 23.71 -7.96
C LEU A 6 -10.18 22.87 -9.15
N THR A 7 -11.38 23.14 -9.65
CA THR A 7 -11.94 22.43 -10.80
C THR A 7 -11.83 23.34 -12.02
N ASP A 8 -11.01 22.96 -12.97
CA ASP A 8 -10.95 23.59 -14.29
C ASP A 8 -12.33 23.38 -14.97
N PRO A 9 -13.09 24.45 -15.30
CA PRO A 9 -14.39 24.31 -15.95
C PRO A 9 -14.32 23.68 -17.35
N SER A 10 -13.11 23.60 -17.93
CA SER A 10 -12.86 22.92 -19.20
C SER A 10 -12.80 21.39 -19.11
N ALA A 11 -12.81 20.83 -17.90
CA ALA A 11 -12.86 19.40 -17.66
C ALA A 11 -14.33 18.89 -17.54
N VAL A 12 -15.28 19.49 -18.26
CA VAL A 12 -16.59 18.85 -18.55
C VAL A 12 -16.27 17.73 -19.51
N GLU A 13 -15.93 16.58 -18.94
CA GLU A 13 -15.65 15.37 -19.66
C GLU A 13 -16.89 14.91 -20.42
N ASP A 14 -16.65 14.49 -21.64
CA ASP A 14 -17.58 13.94 -22.59
C ASP A 14 -18.41 12.81 -21.96
N VAL A 15 -19.61 13.10 -21.52
CA VAL A 15 -20.51 12.15 -20.85
C VAL A 15 -20.95 11.05 -21.82
N GLU A 16 -20.75 11.25 -23.13
CA GLU A 16 -21.11 10.29 -24.17
C GLU A 16 -20.41 8.92 -24.00
N HIS A 17 -19.20 8.89 -23.46
CA HIS A 17 -18.42 7.66 -23.26
C HIS A 17 -18.57 7.04 -21.87
N ALA A 18 -19.37 7.63 -20.97
CA ALA A 18 -19.54 7.15 -19.61
C ALA A 18 -20.04 5.70 -19.51
N PRO A 19 -21.08 5.24 -20.28
CA PRO A 19 -21.51 3.86 -20.19
C PRO A 19 -20.46 2.87 -20.70
N LEU A 20 -19.66 3.27 -21.69
CA LEU A 20 -18.56 2.45 -22.21
C LEU A 20 -17.43 2.34 -21.17
N ALA A 21 -17.10 3.44 -20.50
CA ALA A 21 -16.10 3.45 -19.44
C ALA A 21 -16.50 2.55 -18.26
N ILE A 22 -17.77 2.57 -17.86
CA ILE A 22 -18.31 1.66 -16.83
C ILE A 22 -18.22 0.20 -17.29
N GLY A 23 -18.58 -0.09 -18.54
CA GLY A 23 -18.43 -1.43 -19.11
C GLY A 23 -16.99 -1.94 -19.08
N LEU A 24 -16.04 -1.09 -19.45
CA LEU A 24 -14.61 -1.43 -19.42
C LEU A 24 -14.07 -1.58 -17.99
N LEU A 25 -14.59 -0.83 -17.02
CA LEU A 25 -14.29 -1.03 -15.61
C LEU A 25 -14.77 -2.41 -15.12
N LEU A 26 -15.95 -2.84 -15.54
CA LEU A 26 -16.44 -4.19 -15.25
C LEU A 26 -15.55 -5.27 -15.89
N VAL A 27 -15.06 -5.05 -17.10
CA VAL A 27 -14.09 -5.93 -17.76
C VAL A 27 -12.76 -5.98 -16.99
N ALA A 28 -12.37 -4.91 -16.30
CA ALA A 28 -11.18 -4.91 -15.45
C ALA A 28 -11.36 -5.73 -14.17
N ILE A 29 -12.57 -5.74 -13.60
CA ILE A 29 -12.84 -6.26 -12.25
C ILE A 29 -13.40 -7.69 -12.28
N LEU A 30 -14.31 -8.01 -13.20
CA LEU A 30 -15.02 -9.30 -13.22
C LEU A 30 -14.11 -10.52 -13.49
N PRO A 31 -13.21 -10.50 -14.50
CA PRO A 31 -12.38 -11.67 -14.79
C PRO A 31 -11.46 -12.10 -13.62
N PRO A 32 -10.82 -11.17 -12.89
CA PRO A 32 -10.06 -11.53 -11.69
C PRO A 32 -10.90 -12.12 -10.57
N ILE A 33 -12.12 -11.59 -10.34
CA ILE A 33 -13.05 -12.13 -9.32
C ILE A 33 -13.44 -13.55 -9.65
N LEU A 34 -13.64 -13.85 -10.95
CA LEU A 34 -13.97 -15.19 -11.42
C LEU A 34 -12.75 -16.13 -11.48
N GLY A 35 -11.56 -15.65 -11.14
CA GLY A 35 -10.31 -16.43 -11.18
C GLY A 35 -9.81 -16.75 -12.60
N LEU A 36 -10.34 -16.06 -13.64
CA LEU A 36 -9.99 -16.33 -15.03
C LEU A 36 -8.66 -15.71 -15.44
N VAL A 37 -8.31 -14.54 -14.87
CA VAL A 37 -7.13 -13.76 -15.23
C VAL A 37 -6.61 -13.03 -13.99
N GLU A 38 -5.31 -12.79 -13.92
CA GLU A 38 -4.71 -12.00 -12.84
C GLU A 38 -5.10 -10.51 -12.94
N ILE A 39 -5.26 -9.85 -11.79
CA ILE A 39 -5.65 -8.43 -11.69
C ILE A 39 -4.79 -7.51 -12.55
N PRO A 40 -3.43 -7.62 -12.58
CA PRO A 40 -2.60 -6.73 -13.38
C PRO A 40 -2.87 -6.86 -14.89
N ILE A 41 -3.10 -8.08 -15.37
CA ILE A 41 -3.36 -8.36 -16.78
C ILE A 41 -4.72 -7.79 -17.19
N SER A 42 -5.74 -8.02 -16.37
CA SER A 42 -7.10 -7.51 -16.60
C SER A 42 -7.15 -5.99 -16.59
N ALA A 43 -6.49 -5.36 -15.62
CA ALA A 43 -6.41 -3.90 -15.50
C ALA A 43 -5.67 -3.27 -16.69
N LEU A 44 -4.55 -3.88 -17.14
CA LEU A 44 -3.80 -3.41 -18.30
C LEU A 44 -4.62 -3.54 -19.58
N ALA A 45 -5.30 -4.66 -19.77
CA ALA A 45 -6.18 -4.87 -20.93
C ALA A 45 -7.33 -3.85 -20.98
N ALA A 46 -7.98 -3.60 -19.84
CA ALA A 46 -9.05 -2.59 -19.76
C ALA A 46 -8.51 -1.16 -20.03
N ALA A 47 -7.34 -0.81 -19.50
CA ALA A 47 -6.70 0.48 -19.77
C ALA A 47 -6.38 0.66 -21.26
N LEU A 48 -5.86 -0.37 -21.92
CA LEU A 48 -5.60 -0.36 -23.36
C LEU A 48 -6.91 -0.22 -24.17
N LEU A 49 -7.96 -0.94 -23.79
CA LEU A 49 -9.25 -0.84 -24.42
C LEU A 49 -9.86 0.56 -24.28
N MET A 50 -9.70 1.22 -23.10
CA MET A 50 -10.15 2.61 -22.91
C MET A 50 -9.47 3.59 -23.88
N VAL A 51 -8.21 3.35 -24.22
CA VAL A 51 -7.49 4.18 -25.20
C VAL A 51 -7.94 3.87 -26.62
N VAL A 52 -8.06 2.59 -26.98
CA VAL A 52 -8.47 2.15 -28.34
C VAL A 52 -9.90 2.60 -28.65
N THR A 53 -10.78 2.57 -27.66
CA THR A 53 -12.20 3.01 -27.82
C THR A 53 -12.36 4.52 -27.75
N GLY A 54 -11.28 5.28 -27.49
CA GLY A 54 -11.32 6.74 -27.42
C GLY A 54 -11.93 7.30 -26.14
N CYS A 55 -12.25 6.46 -25.14
CA CYS A 55 -12.71 6.93 -23.82
C CYS A 55 -11.68 7.79 -23.10
N ILE A 56 -10.40 7.51 -23.33
CA ILE A 56 -9.29 8.27 -22.73
C ILE A 56 -8.28 8.64 -23.82
N SER A 57 -7.88 9.91 -23.86
CA SER A 57 -6.84 10.35 -24.77
C SER A 57 -5.44 9.93 -24.31
N MET A 58 -4.50 9.71 -25.22
CA MET A 58 -3.10 9.41 -24.89
C MET A 58 -2.44 10.41 -23.93
N PRO A 59 -2.65 11.72 -24.07
CA PRO A 59 -2.14 12.70 -23.10
C PRO A 59 -2.73 12.51 -21.70
N SER A 60 -4.03 12.18 -21.60
CA SER A 60 -4.69 11.94 -20.32
C SER A 60 -4.19 10.63 -19.67
N LEU A 61 -3.98 9.57 -20.45
CA LEU A 61 -3.37 8.33 -19.97
C LEU A 61 -1.99 8.60 -19.37
N ARG A 62 -1.12 9.36 -20.07
CA ARG A 62 0.22 9.69 -19.57
C ARG A 62 0.19 10.51 -18.27
N ARG A 63 -0.83 11.35 -18.07
CA ARG A 63 -1.02 12.12 -16.83
C ARG A 63 -1.57 11.26 -15.69
N ALA A 64 -2.38 10.27 -16.00
CA ALA A 64 -2.96 9.34 -15.02
C ALA A 64 -1.90 8.40 -14.42
N VAL A 65 -0.81 8.12 -15.15
CA VAL A 65 0.29 7.30 -14.64
C VAL A 65 1.14 8.12 -13.66
N ASP A 66 1.19 7.68 -12.42
CA ASP A 66 2.09 8.28 -11.42
C ASP A 66 3.53 7.76 -11.63
N TRP A 67 4.27 8.49 -12.46
CA TRP A 67 5.67 8.18 -12.77
C TRP A 67 6.59 8.20 -11.55
N LYS A 68 6.22 8.97 -10.51
CA LYS A 68 7.01 9.03 -9.27
C LYS A 68 6.90 7.71 -8.52
N VAL A 69 5.69 7.14 -8.44
CA VAL A 69 5.47 5.83 -7.81
C VAL A 69 6.17 4.73 -8.58
N LEU A 70 6.11 4.73 -9.92
CA LEU A 70 6.84 3.76 -10.74
C LEU A 70 8.36 3.87 -10.54
N ALA A 71 8.91 5.08 -10.58
CA ALA A 71 10.34 5.29 -10.33
C ALA A 71 10.75 4.86 -8.93
N LEU A 72 9.90 5.11 -7.92
CA LEU A 72 10.13 4.64 -6.55
C LEU A 72 10.20 3.10 -6.50
N ILE A 73 9.22 2.41 -7.09
CA ILE A 73 9.18 0.95 -7.09
C ILE A 73 10.42 0.38 -7.79
N ILE A 74 10.75 0.88 -8.98
CA ILE A 74 11.93 0.45 -9.75
C ILE A 74 13.21 0.67 -8.95
N GLY A 75 13.34 1.80 -8.23
CA GLY A 75 14.51 2.11 -7.41
C GLY A 75 14.60 1.32 -6.11
N THR A 76 13.47 0.94 -5.51
CA THR A 76 13.44 0.24 -4.22
C THR A 76 13.56 -1.28 -4.34
N ILE A 77 13.19 -1.89 -5.46
CA ILE A 77 13.36 -3.33 -5.69
C ILE A 77 14.84 -3.77 -5.55
N PRO A 78 15.81 -3.13 -6.21
CA PRO A 78 17.23 -3.48 -6.02
C PRO A 78 17.70 -3.29 -4.58
N LEU A 79 17.17 -2.28 -3.88
CA LEU A 79 17.49 -2.07 -2.46
C LEU A 79 17.01 -3.24 -1.59
N GLY A 80 15.77 -3.70 -1.80
CA GLY A 80 15.23 -4.87 -1.10
C GLY A 80 16.06 -6.13 -1.34
N LEU A 81 16.46 -6.37 -2.60
CA LEU A 81 17.34 -7.48 -2.97
C LEU A 81 18.74 -7.36 -2.32
N ALA A 82 19.30 -6.16 -2.27
CA ALA A 82 20.59 -5.92 -1.62
C ALA A 82 20.54 -6.20 -0.12
N LEU A 83 19.46 -5.79 0.56
CA LEU A 83 19.25 -6.08 2.00
C LEU A 83 19.17 -7.59 2.26
N ASP A 84 18.49 -8.33 1.38
CA ASP A 84 18.40 -9.78 1.48
C ASP A 84 19.76 -10.44 1.25
N GLN A 85 20.46 -10.08 0.17
CA GLN A 85 21.78 -10.63 -0.17
C GLN A 85 22.88 -10.33 0.86
N GLN A 86 22.80 -9.19 1.53
CA GLN A 86 23.74 -8.82 2.60
C GLN A 86 23.37 -9.43 3.96
N GLY A 87 22.32 -10.23 4.05
CA GLY A 87 21.87 -10.88 5.27
C GLY A 87 21.21 -9.95 6.29
N VAL A 88 20.97 -8.68 5.94
CA VAL A 88 20.33 -7.71 6.83
C VAL A 88 18.89 -8.13 7.11
N ALA A 89 18.17 -8.59 6.09
CA ALA A 89 16.81 -9.09 6.26
C ALA A 89 16.74 -10.30 7.20
N ALA A 90 17.68 -11.24 7.07
CA ALA A 90 17.78 -12.39 7.95
C ALA A 90 18.10 -11.97 9.39
N ALA A 91 19.07 -11.06 9.60
CA ALA A 91 19.43 -10.58 10.93
C ALA A 91 18.27 -9.89 11.65
N VAL A 92 17.47 -9.09 10.93
CA VAL A 92 16.26 -8.44 11.48
C VAL A 92 15.18 -9.49 11.78
N ALA A 93 14.97 -10.46 10.89
CA ALA A 93 14.03 -11.55 11.10
C ALA A 93 14.38 -12.39 12.32
N ASP A 94 15.67 -12.78 12.47
CA ASP A 94 16.16 -13.52 13.63
C ASP A 94 15.97 -12.72 14.92
N GLY A 95 16.25 -11.40 14.91
CA GLY A 95 15.98 -10.51 16.03
C GLY A 95 14.50 -10.51 16.45
N ILE A 96 13.59 -10.47 15.49
CA ILE A 96 12.15 -10.58 15.74
C ILE A 96 11.82 -11.94 16.33
N LEU A 97 12.26 -13.05 15.71
CA LEU A 97 11.97 -14.40 16.17
C LEU A 97 12.50 -14.63 17.60
N HIS A 98 13.68 -14.13 17.91
CA HIS A 98 14.23 -14.20 19.28
C HIS A 98 13.42 -13.36 20.27
N ALA A 99 13.01 -12.15 19.89
CA ALA A 99 12.25 -11.26 20.78
C ALA A 99 10.86 -11.80 21.11
N VAL A 100 10.24 -12.53 20.18
CA VAL A 100 8.89 -13.09 20.36
C VAL A 100 8.89 -14.62 20.54
N SER A 101 10.09 -15.20 20.81
CA SER A 101 10.23 -16.64 21.08
C SER A 101 9.32 -17.04 22.24
N GLY A 102 8.46 -18.04 22.02
CA GLY A 102 7.50 -18.52 23.03
C GLY A 102 6.09 -17.93 22.95
N PHE A 103 5.86 -16.88 22.15
CA PHE A 103 4.52 -16.28 21.99
C PHE A 103 3.75 -16.77 20.74
N GLY A 104 4.36 -17.63 19.93
CA GLY A 104 3.74 -18.24 18.75
C GLY A 104 3.68 -17.36 17.51
N SER A 105 3.05 -17.88 16.45
CA SER A 105 2.99 -17.24 15.11
C SER A 105 2.31 -15.87 15.10
N ILE A 106 1.29 -15.69 15.94
CA ILE A 106 0.57 -14.42 16.06
C ILE A 106 1.50 -13.29 16.53
N ALA A 107 2.42 -13.56 17.44
CA ALA A 107 3.37 -12.57 17.90
C ALA A 107 4.38 -12.17 16.81
N VAL A 108 4.80 -13.12 15.97
CA VAL A 108 5.66 -12.80 14.80
C VAL A 108 4.91 -11.94 13.79
N LEU A 109 3.67 -12.27 13.46
CA LEU A 109 2.83 -11.45 12.56
C LEU A 109 2.62 -10.05 13.12
N THR A 110 2.39 -9.93 14.44
CA THR A 110 2.25 -8.63 15.11
C THR A 110 3.56 -7.82 15.04
N ALA A 111 4.69 -8.45 15.28
CA ALA A 111 5.99 -7.79 15.19
C ALA A 111 6.31 -7.31 13.77
N LEU A 112 6.01 -8.12 12.75
CA LEU A 112 6.14 -7.75 11.34
C LEU A 112 5.22 -6.58 10.97
N PHE A 113 3.97 -6.60 11.44
CA PHE A 113 3.03 -5.51 11.26
C PHE A 113 3.56 -4.20 11.87
N LEU A 114 4.02 -4.25 13.13
CA LEU A 114 4.55 -3.07 13.82
C LEU A 114 5.83 -2.53 13.16
N LEU A 115 6.73 -3.41 12.73
CA LEU A 115 7.93 -3.03 11.99
C LEU A 115 7.56 -2.30 10.69
N ALA A 116 6.63 -2.88 9.92
CA ALA A 116 6.17 -2.31 8.68
C ALA A 116 5.47 -0.96 8.88
N ALA A 117 4.62 -0.84 9.90
CA ALA A 117 3.98 0.42 10.26
C ALA A 117 4.99 1.49 10.67
N PHE A 118 6.00 1.12 11.44
CA PHE A 118 7.07 2.04 11.85
C PHE A 118 7.88 2.54 10.64
N VAL A 119 8.31 1.64 9.75
CA VAL A 119 9.04 2.01 8.53
C VAL A 119 8.18 2.89 7.62
N ALA A 120 6.89 2.57 7.48
CA ALA A 120 5.96 3.36 6.67
C ALA A 120 5.73 4.78 7.22
N MET A 121 5.78 4.97 8.54
CA MET A 121 5.71 6.31 9.14
C MET A 121 6.90 7.21 8.78
N LEU A 122 8.07 6.62 8.54
CA LEU A 122 9.31 7.33 8.23
C LEU A 122 9.55 7.47 6.73
N SER A 123 8.84 6.71 5.92
CA SER A 123 9.01 6.65 4.46
C SER A 123 7.65 6.73 3.74
N THR A 124 7.52 6.08 2.59
CA THR A 124 6.24 5.87 1.93
C THR A 124 5.77 4.42 2.12
N ASN A 125 4.46 4.18 2.05
CA ASN A 125 3.91 2.83 2.17
C ASN A 125 4.54 1.85 1.18
N ALA A 126 4.76 2.29 -0.07
CA ALA A 126 5.38 1.47 -1.10
C ALA A 126 6.86 1.15 -0.79
N ALA A 127 7.64 2.14 -0.34
CA ALA A 127 9.03 1.92 0.05
C ALA A 127 9.13 0.99 1.27
N ALA A 128 8.28 1.20 2.28
CA ALA A 128 8.23 0.34 3.46
C ALA A 128 7.91 -1.11 3.09
N ALA A 129 6.93 -1.33 2.20
CA ALA A 129 6.58 -2.67 1.75
C ALA A 129 7.76 -3.39 1.10
N VAL A 130 8.49 -2.72 0.20
CA VAL A 130 9.65 -3.32 -0.49
C VAL A 130 10.81 -3.60 0.48
N ILE A 131 11.05 -2.70 1.45
CA ILE A 131 12.12 -2.86 2.44
C ILE A 131 11.82 -4.00 3.42
N VAL A 132 10.57 -4.11 3.88
CA VAL A 132 10.19 -5.08 4.92
C VAL A 132 9.78 -6.44 4.34
N ALA A 133 9.42 -6.53 3.06
CA ALA A 133 9.03 -7.81 2.44
C ALA A 133 10.11 -8.92 2.56
N PRO A 134 11.41 -8.68 2.30
CA PRO A 134 12.44 -9.69 2.51
C PRO A 134 12.51 -10.19 3.96
N VAL A 135 12.33 -9.28 4.93
CA VAL A 135 12.29 -9.65 6.36
C VAL A 135 11.11 -10.57 6.66
N ALA A 136 9.93 -10.29 6.06
CA ALA A 136 8.75 -11.13 6.21
C ALA A 136 8.96 -12.55 5.68
N PHE A 137 9.61 -12.70 4.53
CA PHE A 137 9.95 -14.00 3.95
C PHE A 137 10.93 -14.78 4.85
N GLN A 138 11.98 -14.13 5.34
CA GLN A 138 12.94 -14.76 6.24
C GLN A 138 12.30 -15.14 7.59
N ALA A 139 11.50 -14.27 8.18
CA ALA A 139 10.78 -14.53 9.41
C ALA A 139 9.75 -15.67 9.25
N ALA A 140 9.09 -15.76 8.10
CA ALA A 140 8.17 -16.86 7.80
C ALA A 140 8.90 -18.21 7.71
N ALA A 141 10.04 -18.24 7.02
CA ALA A 141 10.88 -19.44 6.88
C ALA A 141 11.41 -19.92 8.23
N GLY A 142 11.94 -19.00 9.06
CA GLY A 142 12.47 -19.33 10.39
C GLY A 142 11.40 -19.61 11.45
N GLY A 143 10.22 -18.97 11.34
CA GLY A 143 9.11 -19.12 12.28
C GLY A 143 8.09 -20.21 11.93
N GLY A 144 8.23 -20.90 10.81
CA GLY A 144 7.27 -21.92 10.34
C GLY A 144 5.89 -21.33 10.03
N ILE A 145 5.83 -20.07 9.61
CA ILE A 145 4.59 -19.37 9.28
C ILE A 145 4.40 -19.39 7.77
N GLU A 146 3.16 -19.44 7.30
CA GLU A 146 2.87 -19.31 5.89
C GLU A 146 3.36 -17.96 5.35
N PRO A 147 4.22 -17.93 4.31
CA PRO A 147 4.77 -16.68 3.78
C PRO A 147 3.71 -15.66 3.36
N ARG A 148 2.56 -16.14 2.90
CA ARG A 148 1.43 -15.29 2.53
C ARG A 148 0.91 -14.47 3.71
N LEU A 149 0.78 -15.07 4.90
CA LEU A 149 0.32 -14.37 6.11
C LEU A 149 1.34 -13.33 6.56
N ALA A 150 2.63 -13.66 6.50
CA ALA A 150 3.70 -12.72 6.85
C ALA A 150 3.71 -11.49 5.92
N VAL A 151 3.57 -11.70 4.61
CA VAL A 151 3.49 -10.61 3.62
C VAL A 151 2.21 -9.78 3.80
N LEU A 152 1.07 -10.40 4.11
CA LEU A 152 -0.17 -9.69 4.42
C LEU A 152 -0.04 -8.84 5.68
N ALA A 153 0.62 -9.34 6.73
CA ALA A 153 0.88 -8.57 7.94
C ALA A 153 1.70 -7.31 7.63
N VAL A 154 2.73 -7.43 6.78
CA VAL A 154 3.53 -6.29 6.30
C VAL A 154 2.67 -5.32 5.47
N ALA A 155 1.86 -5.81 4.55
CA ALA A 155 1.00 -4.97 3.71
C ALA A 155 0.01 -4.15 4.54
N TYR A 156 -0.64 -4.77 5.52
CA TYR A 156 -1.52 -4.07 6.46
C TYR A 156 -0.74 -3.08 7.34
N GLY A 157 0.45 -3.46 7.83
CA GLY A 157 1.31 -2.58 8.60
C GLY A 157 1.72 -1.33 7.82
N CYS A 158 2.14 -1.48 6.56
CA CYS A 158 2.50 -0.36 5.69
C CYS A 158 1.34 0.62 5.46
N SER A 159 0.10 0.15 5.56
CA SER A 159 -1.09 1.01 5.42
C SER A 159 -1.44 1.79 6.69
N CYS A 160 -0.72 1.58 7.81
CA CYS A 160 -1.00 2.15 9.13
C CYS A 160 -0.15 3.37 9.49
N ALA A 161 0.28 4.17 8.53
CA ALA A 161 1.06 5.39 8.77
C ALA A 161 0.20 6.58 9.24
N PHE A 162 -0.58 6.41 10.33
CA PHE A 162 -1.54 7.42 10.82
C PHE A 162 -0.98 8.34 11.91
N MET A 163 0.06 7.91 12.64
CA MET A 163 0.52 8.61 13.85
C MET A 163 1.32 9.88 13.56
N LEU A 164 2.00 9.95 12.43
CA LEU A 164 2.83 11.09 12.08
C LEU A 164 2.32 11.76 10.80
N PRO A 165 2.32 13.11 10.74
CA PRO A 165 1.84 13.86 9.58
C PRO A 165 2.85 13.92 8.43
N PHE A 166 3.76 12.95 8.31
CA PHE A 166 4.77 12.93 7.24
C PHE A 166 4.22 12.40 5.91
N ALA A 167 3.12 11.65 5.96
CA ALA A 167 2.44 11.22 4.74
C ALA A 167 1.86 12.45 4.01
N GLN A 168 2.02 12.49 2.69
CA GLN A 168 1.66 13.62 1.85
C GLN A 168 0.18 14.04 2.01
N TRP A 169 -0.73 13.08 2.14
CA TRP A 169 -2.16 13.32 2.38
C TRP A 169 -2.45 13.91 3.75
N ASN A 170 -1.72 13.52 4.79
CA ASN A 170 -1.86 14.10 6.13
C ASN A 170 -1.43 15.58 6.13
N LEU A 171 -0.33 15.91 5.44
CA LEU A 171 0.13 17.28 5.29
C LEU A 171 -0.86 18.16 4.52
N LEU A 172 -1.52 17.63 3.49
CA LEU A 172 -2.53 18.38 2.71
C LEU A 172 -3.74 18.78 3.56
N VAL A 173 -4.14 17.96 4.53
CA VAL A 173 -5.30 18.23 5.40
C VAL A 173 -4.90 19.03 6.65
N MET A 174 -3.64 18.95 7.06
CA MET A 174 -3.14 19.58 8.29
C MET A 174 -3.32 21.10 8.28
N SER A 175 -2.91 21.76 7.20
CA SER A 175 -2.97 23.23 7.09
C SER A 175 -4.39 23.78 6.96
N PRO A 176 -5.27 23.29 6.06
CA PRO A 176 -6.65 23.76 5.96
C PRO A 176 -7.49 23.44 7.20
N GLY A 177 -7.21 22.31 7.85
CA GLY A 177 -7.95 21.83 9.03
C GLY A 177 -7.50 22.46 10.35
N GLY A 178 -6.40 23.21 10.36
CA GLY A 178 -5.84 23.79 11.58
C GLY A 178 -5.33 22.76 12.59
N TYR A 179 -5.05 21.51 12.12
CA TYR A 179 -4.57 20.43 12.98
C TYR A 179 -3.10 20.59 13.35
N GLN A 180 -2.77 20.17 14.57
CA GLN A 180 -1.40 20.13 15.06
C GLN A 180 -0.85 18.69 15.02
N ALA A 181 0.47 18.54 14.96
CA ALA A 181 1.11 17.21 14.97
C ALA A 181 0.70 16.34 16.17
N GLY A 182 0.39 16.98 17.32
CA GLY A 182 -0.11 16.30 18.52
C GLY A 182 -1.50 15.67 18.35
N ASP A 183 -2.34 16.23 17.48
CA ASP A 183 -3.68 15.69 17.21
C ASP A 183 -3.57 14.40 16.39
N TYR A 184 -2.65 14.38 15.41
CA TYR A 184 -2.32 13.17 14.63
C TYR A 184 -1.80 12.05 15.54
N LEU A 185 -0.95 12.37 16.51
CA LEU A 185 -0.42 11.37 17.42
C LEU A 185 -1.53 10.75 18.27
N LYS A 186 -2.45 11.57 18.83
CA LYS A 186 -3.54 11.09 19.69
C LYS A 186 -4.54 10.23 18.93
N VAL A 187 -5.04 10.75 17.80
CA VAL A 187 -6.05 10.05 16.99
C VAL A 187 -5.42 8.88 16.25
N GLY A 188 -4.24 9.09 15.66
CA GLY A 188 -3.52 8.09 14.89
C GLY A 188 -3.08 6.89 15.72
N LEU A 189 -2.73 7.08 17.01
CA LEU A 189 -2.42 5.97 17.91
C LEU A 189 -3.64 5.08 18.13
N GLY A 190 -4.80 5.67 18.41
CA GLY A 190 -6.05 4.92 18.56
C GLY A 190 -6.43 4.17 17.29
N GLN A 191 -6.36 4.84 16.13
CA GLN A 191 -6.66 4.23 14.84
C GLN A 191 -5.67 3.10 14.48
N SER A 192 -4.37 3.31 14.72
CA SER A 192 -3.34 2.28 14.49
C SER A 192 -3.56 1.07 15.38
N LEU A 193 -3.98 1.26 16.64
CA LEU A 193 -4.28 0.16 17.55
C LEU A 193 -5.49 -0.66 17.07
N VAL A 194 -6.58 0.00 16.68
CA VAL A 194 -7.77 -0.68 16.14
C VAL A 194 -7.41 -1.45 14.89
N MET A 195 -6.64 -0.85 13.98
CA MET A 195 -6.20 -1.49 12.75
C MET A 195 -5.28 -2.69 13.03
N ALA A 196 -4.35 -2.56 13.97
CA ALA A 196 -3.47 -3.66 14.38
C ALA A 196 -4.28 -4.84 14.93
N VAL A 197 -5.19 -4.58 15.87
CA VAL A 197 -6.03 -5.63 16.46
C VAL A 197 -6.90 -6.31 15.41
N THR A 198 -7.56 -5.56 14.55
CA THR A 198 -8.42 -6.13 13.50
C THR A 198 -7.62 -6.89 12.46
N ALA A 199 -6.49 -6.36 11.98
CA ALA A 199 -5.64 -7.03 11.00
C ALA A 199 -5.08 -8.35 11.55
N ILE A 200 -4.54 -8.33 12.78
CA ILE A 200 -4.00 -9.54 13.41
C ILE A 200 -5.09 -10.55 13.73
N ALA A 201 -6.28 -10.10 14.17
CA ALA A 201 -7.41 -11.00 14.39
C ALA A 201 -7.85 -11.72 13.10
N VAL A 202 -7.90 -11.00 11.98
CA VAL A 202 -8.22 -11.57 10.67
C VAL A 202 -7.13 -12.56 10.23
N LEU A 203 -5.85 -12.18 10.37
CA LEU A 203 -4.73 -13.06 10.00
C LEU A 203 -4.63 -14.32 10.87
N ALA A 204 -5.10 -14.24 12.11
CA ALA A 204 -5.15 -15.40 13.01
C ALA A 204 -6.29 -16.39 12.68
N LEU A 205 -7.28 -15.96 11.90
CA LEU A 205 -8.41 -16.78 11.45
C LEU A 205 -8.18 -17.42 10.07
N LEU A 206 -7.17 -16.96 9.33
CA LEU A 206 -6.75 -17.48 8.02
C LEU A 206 -5.72 -18.59 8.18
#